data_3a4c6ba608c26aee94d654f0b161b650
#
_entry.id   3a4c6ba608c26aee94d654f0b161b650
#
_cell.length_a   1.000
_cell.length_b   1.000
_cell.length_c   1.000
_cell.angle_alpha   90.00
_cell.angle_beta   90.00
_cell.angle_gamma   90.00
#
_symmetry.space_group_name_H-M   'P 1'
#
loop_
_entity.id
_entity.type
_entity.pdbx_description
1 polymer ?
#
loop_
_entity_poly.entity_id
_entity_poly.type
_entity_poly.pdbx_seq_one_letter_code
_entity_poly.pdbx_strand_id
1 'polypeptide(L)'
;MSLLDFLFPPVCPHCGAPVATQGDWCETCFTDLLHIRHVPHKFLHYVDDVCVLAEYRGGLKSMIYDVKFNEKKEQSKGAAPFLASYNFYMKYDELNMVSHTCKTVYDYIVPVPSSQKKIDKRGYNQVDLFFSHWAHSLQHIDNKHFIWLDCIYKFDTVNDMWALTNKERHQNIDEAFVIKAEYK
;
A
#
# COMPACT_ATOMS: atom_id res chain seq x y z
N MET A 1 -0.34 -14.57 25.06
CA MET A 1 -1.31 -15.34 24.25
C MET A 1 -2.70 -14.97 24.74
N SER A 2 -3.53 -14.43 23.85
CA SER A 2 -4.94 -14.13 24.16
C SER A 2 -5.75 -15.45 24.09
N LEU A 3 -6.88 -15.52 24.81
CA LEU A 3 -7.83 -16.62 24.65
C LEU A 3 -8.30 -16.77 23.19
N LEU A 4 -8.36 -15.67 22.46
CA LEU A 4 -8.68 -15.63 21.03
C LEU A 4 -7.60 -16.29 20.18
N ASP A 5 -6.31 -16.17 20.54
CA ASP A 5 -5.21 -16.83 19.79
C ASP A 5 -5.23 -18.36 19.99
N PHE A 6 -5.81 -18.83 21.09
CA PHE A 6 -6.02 -20.26 21.33
C PHE A 6 -7.15 -20.82 20.46
N LEU A 7 -8.25 -20.08 20.30
CA LEU A 7 -9.39 -20.49 19.47
C LEU A 7 -9.17 -20.27 17.98
N PHE A 8 -8.41 -19.23 17.64
CA PHE A 8 -8.08 -18.81 16.26
C PHE A 8 -6.58 -18.55 16.19
N PRO A 9 -5.76 -19.62 16.12
CA PRO A 9 -4.30 -19.45 16.08
C PRO A 9 -3.88 -18.63 14.87
N PRO A 10 -2.86 -17.75 15.03
CA PRO A 10 -2.34 -16.98 13.92
C PRO A 10 -1.78 -17.89 12.83
N VAL A 11 -2.22 -17.65 11.61
CA VAL A 11 -1.78 -18.42 10.43
C VAL A 11 -1.36 -17.50 9.29
N CYS A 12 -0.40 -17.97 8.50
CA CYS A 12 0.05 -17.28 7.30
C CYS A 12 -1.12 -17.08 6.32
N PRO A 13 -1.38 -15.85 5.83
CA PRO A 13 -2.51 -15.54 4.95
C PRO A 13 -2.48 -16.28 3.60
N HIS A 14 -1.33 -16.86 3.24
CA HIS A 14 -1.19 -17.57 1.97
C HIS A 14 -1.32 -19.08 2.11
N CYS A 15 -0.51 -19.71 2.98
CA CYS A 15 -0.43 -21.16 3.04
C CYS A 15 -1.08 -21.78 4.29
N GLY A 16 -1.55 -20.95 5.25
CA GLY A 16 -2.13 -21.44 6.50
C GLY A 16 -1.12 -21.97 7.52
N ALA A 17 0.19 -21.91 7.26
CA ALA A 17 1.19 -22.33 8.24
C ALA A 17 1.12 -21.48 9.52
N PRO A 18 1.38 -22.04 10.71
CA PRO A 18 1.41 -21.28 11.95
C PRO A 18 2.43 -20.13 11.90
N VAL A 19 2.06 -18.97 12.45
CA VAL A 19 2.93 -17.80 12.59
C VAL A 19 2.84 -17.23 14.00
N ALA A 20 3.70 -16.26 14.34
CA ALA A 20 3.78 -15.74 15.69
C ALA A 20 2.58 -14.87 16.06
N THR A 21 2.13 -13.99 15.16
CA THR A 21 1.02 -13.06 15.41
C THR A 21 0.07 -12.95 14.21
N GLN A 22 -1.14 -12.47 14.46
CA GLN A 22 -2.12 -12.22 13.40
C GLN A 22 -1.61 -11.15 12.43
N GLY A 23 -1.59 -11.49 11.14
CA GLY A 23 -1.08 -10.65 10.06
C GLY A 23 0.36 -10.96 9.68
N ASP A 24 1.06 -11.82 10.42
CA ASP A 24 2.39 -12.29 10.03
C ASP A 24 2.30 -13.27 8.85
N TRP A 25 3.41 -13.35 8.14
CA TRP A 25 3.64 -14.30 7.06
C TRP A 25 4.70 -15.32 7.46
N CYS A 26 4.56 -16.56 7.03
CA CYS A 26 5.68 -17.49 7.16
C CYS A 26 6.82 -17.03 6.22
N GLU A 27 8.05 -17.36 6.59
CA GLU A 27 9.26 -16.95 5.87
C GLU A 27 9.19 -17.29 4.37
N THR A 28 8.78 -18.51 4.04
CA THR A 28 8.68 -18.97 2.65
C THR A 28 7.72 -18.11 1.82
N CYS A 29 6.51 -17.85 2.33
CA CYS A 29 5.51 -17.06 1.60
C CYS A 29 5.89 -15.58 1.53
N PHE A 30 6.50 -15.04 2.57
CA PHE A 30 6.97 -13.67 2.59
C PHE A 30 8.09 -13.46 1.57
N THR A 31 9.11 -14.30 1.58
CA THR A 31 10.24 -14.24 0.65
C THR A 31 9.80 -14.43 -0.81
N ASP A 32 8.84 -15.32 -1.06
CA ASP A 32 8.31 -15.58 -2.39
C ASP A 32 7.52 -14.36 -2.96
N LEU A 33 6.88 -13.58 -2.10
CA LEU A 33 6.06 -12.43 -2.50
C LEU A 33 6.82 -11.10 -2.45
N LEU A 34 7.80 -10.96 -1.56
CA LEU A 34 8.60 -9.74 -1.44
C LEU A 34 9.51 -9.60 -2.67
N HIS A 35 9.25 -8.57 -3.45
CA HIS A 35 10.04 -8.30 -4.65
C HIS A 35 10.16 -6.78 -4.88
N ILE A 36 11.05 -6.16 -4.11
CA ILE A 36 11.29 -4.72 -4.22
C ILE A 36 12.04 -4.44 -5.51
N ARG A 37 11.47 -3.61 -6.38
CA ARG A 37 12.06 -3.22 -7.65
C ARG A 37 11.56 -1.87 -8.12
N HIS A 38 12.38 -1.19 -8.88
CA HIS A 38 12.02 0.05 -9.57
C HIS A 38 11.53 -0.21 -10.99
N VAL A 39 10.53 0.56 -11.41
CA VAL A 39 10.06 0.53 -12.80
C VAL A 39 11.08 1.28 -13.66
N PRO A 40 11.54 0.72 -14.80
CA PRO A 40 12.50 1.39 -15.67
C PRO A 40 12.01 2.78 -16.14
N HIS A 41 12.86 3.79 -16.08
CA HIS A 41 12.55 5.20 -16.41
C HIS A 41 11.86 5.39 -17.77
N LYS A 42 12.15 4.55 -18.76
CA LYS A 42 11.51 4.62 -20.07
C LYS A 42 9.97 4.48 -20.05
N PHE A 43 9.42 3.98 -18.95
CA PHE A 43 7.97 3.86 -18.73
C PHE A 43 7.38 4.95 -17.84
N LEU A 44 8.22 5.85 -17.32
CA LEU A 44 7.82 6.94 -16.42
C LEU A 44 7.74 8.24 -17.22
N HIS A 45 6.56 8.86 -17.27
CA HIS A 45 6.34 10.09 -18.03
C HIS A 45 6.08 11.30 -17.13
N TYR A 46 5.53 11.07 -15.93
CA TYR A 46 5.05 12.15 -15.03
C TYR A 46 5.52 11.99 -13.59
N VAL A 47 6.29 10.96 -13.31
CA VAL A 47 6.86 10.68 -11.98
C VAL A 47 8.35 10.35 -12.13
N ASP A 48 9.14 10.72 -11.14
CA ASP A 48 10.60 10.50 -11.18
C ASP A 48 10.94 9.04 -10.93
N ASP A 49 10.19 8.36 -10.08
CA ASP A 49 10.40 6.95 -9.76
C ASP A 49 9.11 6.23 -9.38
N VAL A 50 9.09 4.92 -9.60
CA VAL A 50 8.05 4.00 -9.13
C VAL A 50 8.70 2.76 -8.53
N CYS A 51 8.53 2.59 -7.24
CA CYS A 51 8.97 1.41 -6.52
C CYS A 51 7.81 0.45 -6.28
N VAL A 52 7.98 -0.80 -6.65
CA VAL A 52 7.04 -1.90 -6.41
C VAL A 52 7.59 -2.77 -5.29
N LEU A 53 6.79 -3.02 -4.25
CA LEU A 53 7.24 -3.75 -3.06
C LEU A 53 7.12 -5.27 -3.19
N ALA A 54 6.05 -5.73 -3.82
CA ALA A 54 5.72 -7.14 -3.79
C ALA A 54 4.91 -7.58 -5.02
N GLU A 55 4.88 -8.86 -5.26
CA GLU A 55 4.07 -9.47 -6.31
C GLU A 55 2.59 -9.54 -5.92
N TYR A 56 1.72 -9.00 -6.79
CA TYR A 56 0.27 -9.01 -6.58
C TYR A 56 -0.32 -10.37 -6.97
N ARG A 57 -0.01 -11.40 -6.17
CA ARG A 57 -0.48 -12.78 -6.35
C ARG A 57 -0.70 -13.49 -5.02
N GLY A 58 -1.21 -14.70 -5.08
CA GLY A 58 -1.38 -15.58 -3.91
C GLY A 58 -2.09 -14.90 -2.75
N GLY A 59 -1.59 -15.10 -1.55
CA GLY A 59 -2.15 -14.57 -0.31
C GLY A 59 -2.19 -13.04 -0.24
N LEU A 60 -1.21 -12.33 -0.83
CA LEU A 60 -1.22 -10.88 -0.86
C LEU A 60 -2.41 -10.33 -1.67
N LYS A 61 -2.68 -10.95 -2.83
CA LYS A 61 -3.86 -10.61 -3.63
C LYS A 61 -5.16 -10.90 -2.86
N SER A 62 -5.24 -12.05 -2.18
CA SER A 62 -6.41 -12.43 -1.38
C SER A 62 -6.61 -11.48 -0.21
N MET A 63 -5.55 -11.12 0.51
CA MET A 63 -5.59 -10.18 1.62
C MET A 63 -6.10 -8.79 1.18
N ILE A 64 -5.55 -8.25 0.09
CA ILE A 64 -5.99 -6.96 -0.46
C ILE A 64 -7.44 -7.03 -0.93
N TYR A 65 -7.85 -8.14 -1.55
CA TYR A 65 -9.21 -8.37 -1.98
C TYR A 65 -10.19 -8.41 -0.79
N ASP A 66 -9.83 -9.14 0.25
CA ASP A 66 -10.62 -9.29 1.47
C ASP A 66 -10.84 -7.95 2.18
N VAL A 67 -9.79 -7.14 2.30
CA VAL A 67 -9.91 -5.77 2.83
C VAL A 67 -10.75 -4.89 1.92
N LYS A 68 -10.68 -5.06 0.60
CA LYS A 68 -11.45 -4.22 -0.35
C LYS A 68 -12.93 -4.58 -0.45
N PHE A 69 -13.27 -5.86 -0.35
CA PHE A 69 -14.58 -6.34 -0.78
C PHE A 69 -15.32 -7.19 0.26
N ASN A 70 -14.61 -7.75 1.23
CA ASN A 70 -15.16 -8.68 2.22
C ASN A 70 -15.13 -8.12 3.65
N GLU A 71 -14.88 -6.83 3.82
CA GLU A 71 -14.89 -6.09 5.10
C GLU A 71 -13.92 -6.65 6.17
N LYS A 72 -12.94 -7.46 5.77
CA LYS A 72 -11.96 -8.07 6.67
C LYS A 72 -10.83 -7.09 7.01
N LYS A 73 -11.14 -6.03 7.76
CA LYS A 73 -10.20 -4.96 8.13
C LYS A 73 -8.91 -5.46 8.76
N GLU A 74 -9.01 -6.47 9.63
CA GLU A 74 -7.88 -7.02 10.38
C GLU A 74 -6.78 -7.60 9.47
N GLN A 75 -7.14 -8.02 8.28
CA GLN A 75 -6.15 -8.54 7.32
C GLN A 75 -5.20 -7.45 6.80
N SER A 76 -5.54 -6.16 6.94
CA SER A 76 -4.63 -5.05 6.57
C SER A 76 -3.30 -5.09 7.32
N LYS A 77 -3.27 -5.70 8.51
CA LYS A 77 -2.04 -5.91 9.30
C LYS A 77 -0.98 -6.70 8.52
N GLY A 78 -1.40 -7.58 7.63
CA GLY A 78 -0.48 -8.35 6.78
C GLY A 78 0.34 -7.50 5.79
N ALA A 79 0.03 -6.23 5.60
CA ALA A 79 0.87 -5.32 4.81
C ALA A 79 2.11 -4.82 5.57
N ALA A 80 2.08 -4.83 6.91
CA ALA A 80 3.14 -4.24 7.74
C ALA A 80 4.54 -4.83 7.48
N PRO A 81 4.75 -6.15 7.32
CA PRO A 81 6.07 -6.70 7.04
C PRO A 81 6.66 -6.20 5.71
N PHE A 82 5.83 -6.06 4.66
CA PHE A 82 6.27 -5.55 3.36
C PHE A 82 6.67 -4.08 3.45
N LEU A 83 5.90 -3.27 4.16
CA LEU A 83 6.20 -1.85 4.37
C LEU A 83 7.46 -1.65 5.23
N ALA A 84 7.65 -2.48 6.26
CA ALA A 84 8.88 -2.47 7.05
C ALA A 84 10.12 -2.82 6.20
N SER A 85 9.99 -3.79 5.30
CA SER A 85 11.06 -4.15 4.37
C SER A 85 11.40 -3.02 3.41
N TYR A 86 10.42 -2.21 3.00
CA TYR A 86 10.67 -1.02 2.20
C TYR A 86 11.49 0.03 2.96
N ASN A 87 11.17 0.28 4.24
CA ASN A 87 11.95 1.20 5.06
C ASN A 87 13.42 0.76 5.18
N PHE A 88 13.62 -0.54 5.37
CA PHE A 88 14.95 -1.10 5.45
C PHE A 88 15.69 -0.99 4.11
N TYR A 89 15.01 -1.27 3.02
CA TYR A 89 15.55 -1.13 1.66
C TYR A 89 15.99 0.31 1.37
N MET A 90 15.15 1.30 1.65
CA MET A 90 15.46 2.72 1.45
C MET A 90 16.67 3.16 2.25
N LYS A 91 16.77 2.73 3.51
CA LYS A 91 17.92 3.04 4.35
C LYS A 91 19.22 2.39 3.84
N TYR A 92 19.14 1.18 3.33
CA TYR A 92 20.28 0.47 2.76
C TYR A 92 20.75 1.13 1.46
N ASP A 93 19.83 1.56 0.62
CA ASP A 93 20.13 2.25 -0.65
C ASP A 93 20.80 3.61 -0.39
N GLU A 94 20.34 4.38 0.59
CA GLU A 94 20.97 5.61 1.04
C GLU A 94 22.42 5.39 1.51
N LEU A 95 22.70 4.31 2.24
CA LEU A 95 24.02 4.00 2.79
C LEU A 95 25.03 3.53 1.74
N ASN A 96 24.56 2.78 0.75
CA ASN A 96 25.44 2.14 -0.24
C ASN A 96 25.62 2.93 -1.53
N MET A 97 24.95 4.06 -1.70
CA MET A 97 24.99 4.89 -2.91
C MET A 97 24.79 4.07 -4.22
N VAL A 98 24.05 2.95 -4.14
CA VAL A 98 23.88 2.00 -5.24
C VAL A 98 22.97 2.57 -6.32
N SER A 99 22.06 3.44 -5.94
CA SER A 99 21.16 4.12 -6.88
C SER A 99 21.66 5.53 -7.16
N HIS A 100 21.93 5.84 -8.42
CA HIS A 100 22.25 7.19 -8.89
C HIS A 100 21.06 8.15 -8.82
N THR A 101 19.95 7.70 -8.31
CA THR A 101 18.70 8.44 -8.27
C THR A 101 18.30 8.70 -6.83
N CYS A 102 18.61 9.90 -6.41
CA CYS A 102 17.78 10.58 -5.43
C CYS A 102 18.16 10.44 -3.96
N LYS A 103 18.96 11.37 -3.51
CA LYS A 103 18.79 11.96 -2.17
C LYS A 103 17.47 12.72 -2.12
N THR A 104 16.36 12.08 -2.43
CA THR A 104 15.04 12.72 -2.33
C THR A 104 14.62 12.72 -0.88
N VAL A 105 14.74 13.87 -0.29
CA VAL A 105 14.00 14.17 0.93
C VAL A 105 12.55 14.37 0.48
N TYR A 106 11.69 13.41 0.79
CA TYR A 106 10.26 13.56 0.59
C TYR A 106 9.69 14.40 1.74
N ASP A 107 8.88 15.38 1.42
CA ASP A 107 8.19 16.22 2.41
C ASP A 107 6.79 15.66 2.71
N TYR A 108 6.17 15.06 1.71
CA TYR A 108 4.78 14.64 1.77
C TYR A 108 4.58 13.20 1.35
N ILE A 109 3.62 12.54 2.00
CA ILE A 109 3.05 11.26 1.57
C ILE A 109 1.61 11.55 1.15
N VAL A 110 1.33 11.43 -0.14
CA VAL A 110 0.01 11.70 -0.71
C VAL A 110 -0.67 10.35 -1.04
N PRO A 111 -1.70 9.96 -0.28
CA PRO A 111 -2.43 8.74 -0.57
C PRO A 111 -3.28 8.87 -1.84
N VAL A 112 -3.28 7.84 -2.69
CA VAL A 112 -4.27 7.78 -3.79
C VAL A 112 -5.64 7.43 -3.20
N PRO A 113 -6.64 8.32 -3.28
CA PRO A 113 -7.88 8.17 -2.53
C PRO A 113 -8.80 7.08 -3.10
N SER A 114 -9.59 6.48 -2.22
CA SER A 114 -10.81 5.77 -2.61
C SER A 114 -11.95 6.78 -2.85
N SER A 115 -12.90 6.45 -3.73
CA SER A 115 -14.08 7.31 -3.88
C SER A 115 -14.97 7.25 -2.64
N GLN A 116 -15.70 8.36 -2.36
CA GLN A 116 -16.53 8.48 -1.15
C GLN A 116 -17.58 7.37 -1.08
N LYS A 117 -18.24 7.08 -2.18
CA LYS A 117 -19.23 5.98 -2.27
C LYS A 117 -18.67 4.62 -1.83
N LYS A 118 -17.39 4.36 -2.16
CA LYS A 118 -16.74 3.10 -1.73
C LYS A 118 -16.37 3.12 -0.26
N ILE A 119 -15.98 4.28 0.27
CA ILE A 119 -15.71 4.46 1.70
C ILE A 119 -17.01 4.26 2.50
N ASP A 120 -18.09 4.92 2.09
CA ASP A 120 -19.39 4.82 2.75
C ASP A 120 -19.94 3.39 2.76
N LYS A 121 -19.81 2.69 1.61
CA LYS A 121 -20.22 1.29 1.49
C LYS A 121 -19.44 0.36 2.42
N ARG A 122 -18.13 0.59 2.62
CA ARG A 122 -17.24 -0.25 3.43
C ARG A 122 -17.20 0.16 4.89
N GLY A 123 -17.52 1.42 5.19
CA GLY A 123 -17.33 2.04 6.49
C GLY A 123 -15.87 2.38 6.83
N TYR A 124 -14.96 2.36 5.85
CA TYR A 124 -13.54 2.72 6.01
C TYR A 124 -12.82 2.99 4.69
N ASN A 125 -11.74 3.80 4.77
CA ASN A 125 -10.78 3.97 3.69
C ASN A 125 -9.69 2.89 3.77
N GLN A 126 -9.61 2.04 2.78
CA GLN A 126 -8.61 0.95 2.73
C GLN A 126 -7.18 1.46 2.66
N VAL A 127 -6.94 2.62 2.03
CA VAL A 127 -5.59 3.20 1.90
C VAL A 127 -5.08 3.59 3.27
N ASP A 128 -5.92 4.19 4.12
CA ASP A 128 -5.56 4.55 5.49
C ASP A 128 -5.27 3.30 6.32
N LEU A 129 -6.06 2.23 6.18
CA LEU A 129 -5.82 0.98 6.88
C LEU A 129 -4.46 0.36 6.55
N PHE A 130 -4.05 0.41 5.30
CA PHE A 130 -2.77 -0.18 4.89
C PHE A 130 -1.57 0.71 5.21
N PHE A 131 -1.69 2.03 5.07
CA PHE A 131 -0.53 2.90 4.97
C PHE A 131 -0.42 3.96 6.07
N SER A 132 -1.51 4.40 6.72
CA SER A 132 -1.43 5.52 7.67
C SER A 132 -0.52 5.20 8.86
N HIS A 133 -0.63 4.01 9.41
CA HIS A 133 0.21 3.60 10.54
C HIS A 133 1.70 3.54 10.17
N TRP A 134 2.01 3.01 9.00
CA TRP A 134 3.36 3.02 8.44
C TRP A 134 3.88 4.44 8.22
N ALA A 135 3.07 5.31 7.59
CA ALA A 135 3.45 6.70 7.36
C ALA A 135 3.75 7.45 8.66
N HIS A 136 2.96 7.24 9.71
CA HIS A 136 3.23 7.81 11.03
C HIS A 136 4.52 7.25 11.65
N SER A 137 4.82 5.97 11.45
CA SER A 137 6.07 5.38 11.97
C SER A 137 7.32 5.98 11.34
N LEU A 138 7.25 6.42 10.08
CA LEU A 138 8.34 7.09 9.39
C LEU A 138 8.73 8.42 10.01
N GLN A 139 7.78 9.13 10.66
CA GLN A 139 8.04 10.41 11.33
C GLN A 139 9.05 10.28 12.49
N HIS A 140 9.21 9.07 13.02
CA HIS A 140 10.12 8.78 14.13
C HIS A 140 11.47 8.19 13.66
N ILE A 141 11.63 7.95 12.37
CA ILE A 141 12.87 7.44 11.79
C ILE A 141 13.67 8.63 11.23
N ASP A 142 14.87 8.83 11.71
CA ASP A 142 15.87 9.81 11.21
C ASP A 142 15.47 11.29 11.31
N ASN A 143 14.62 11.69 12.27
CA ASN A 143 14.12 13.09 12.41
C ASN A 143 13.50 13.68 11.13
N LYS A 144 13.06 12.85 10.20
CA LYS A 144 12.36 13.29 8.99
C LYS A 144 10.87 13.41 9.30
N HIS A 145 10.31 14.59 9.05
CA HIS A 145 8.88 14.84 9.21
C HIS A 145 8.16 14.67 7.87
N PHE A 146 7.63 13.47 7.61
CA PHE A 146 6.71 13.28 6.51
C PHE A 146 5.31 13.75 6.90
N ILE A 147 4.69 14.55 6.06
CA ILE A 147 3.32 14.98 6.26
C ILE A 147 2.41 14.09 5.43
N TRP A 148 1.47 13.39 6.09
CA TRP A 148 0.38 12.70 5.40
C TRP A 148 -0.58 13.75 4.88
N LEU A 149 -0.60 13.93 3.54
CA LEU A 149 -1.35 14.99 2.89
C LEU A 149 -2.49 14.42 2.05
N ASP A 150 -3.69 14.45 2.60
CA ASP A 150 -4.92 14.05 1.90
C ASP A 150 -5.44 15.19 1.02
N CYS A 151 -4.70 15.53 -0.03
CA CYS A 151 -5.00 16.67 -0.91
C CYS A 151 -5.74 16.29 -2.20
N ILE A 152 -5.96 15.00 -2.45
CA ILE A 152 -6.62 14.53 -3.67
C ILE A 152 -8.03 14.05 -3.36
N TYR A 153 -9.00 14.48 -4.16
CA TYR A 153 -10.35 13.94 -4.17
C TYR A 153 -10.54 13.05 -5.39
N LYS A 154 -11.22 11.93 -5.20
CA LYS A 154 -11.62 11.01 -6.27
C LYS A 154 -13.12 11.04 -6.47
N PHE A 155 -13.55 11.38 -7.68
CA PHE A 155 -14.95 11.30 -8.05
C PHE A 155 -15.45 9.85 -8.12
N ASP A 156 -16.73 9.66 -7.85
CA ASP A 156 -17.40 8.39 -8.08
C ASP A 156 -17.61 8.20 -9.58
N THR A 157 -16.73 7.44 -10.20
CA THR A 157 -16.87 7.06 -11.62
C THR A 157 -17.97 6.02 -11.77
N VAL A 158 -18.73 6.12 -12.85
CA VAL A 158 -19.88 5.25 -13.11
C VAL A 158 -19.50 3.77 -13.25
N ASN A 159 -18.26 3.50 -13.69
CA ASN A 159 -17.82 2.13 -13.95
C ASN A 159 -16.64 1.73 -13.07
N ASP A 160 -16.68 0.49 -12.57
CA ASP A 160 -15.55 -0.09 -11.86
C ASP A 160 -14.39 -0.38 -12.82
N MET A 161 -13.19 0.10 -12.46
CA MET A 161 -11.98 0.01 -13.29
C MET A 161 -11.62 -1.43 -13.73
N TRP A 162 -12.02 -2.45 -12.96
CA TRP A 162 -11.75 -3.84 -13.31
C TRP A 162 -12.57 -4.34 -14.52
N ALA A 163 -13.70 -3.72 -14.80
CA ALA A 163 -14.59 -4.07 -15.91
C ALA A 163 -14.24 -3.34 -17.22
N LEU A 164 -13.29 -2.39 -17.18
CA LEU A 164 -12.95 -1.53 -18.31
C LEU A 164 -11.77 -2.05 -19.13
N THR A 165 -11.79 -1.81 -20.44
CA THR A 165 -10.64 -1.97 -21.33
C THR A 165 -9.55 -0.93 -21.01
N ASN A 166 -8.32 -1.14 -21.50
CA ASN A 166 -7.23 -0.21 -21.25
C ASN A 166 -7.55 1.22 -21.76
N LYS A 167 -8.19 1.37 -22.90
CA LYS A 167 -8.58 2.67 -23.45
C LYS A 167 -9.61 3.38 -22.59
N GLU A 168 -10.63 2.66 -22.15
CA GLU A 168 -11.66 3.19 -21.24
C GLU A 168 -11.09 3.55 -19.87
N ARG A 169 -10.10 2.80 -19.38
CA ARG A 169 -9.40 3.14 -18.13
C ARG A 169 -8.69 4.48 -18.21
N HIS A 170 -7.98 4.75 -19.31
CA HIS A 170 -7.31 6.05 -19.51
C HIS A 170 -8.32 7.19 -19.51
N GLN A 171 -9.39 7.10 -20.30
CA GLN A 171 -10.44 8.12 -20.33
C GLN A 171 -11.11 8.32 -18.96
N ASN A 172 -11.30 7.24 -18.20
CA ASN A 172 -11.93 7.29 -16.89
C ASN A 172 -11.02 7.87 -15.79
N ILE A 173 -9.69 7.82 -15.99
CA ILE A 173 -8.69 8.37 -15.03
C ILE A 173 -8.56 9.88 -15.21
N ASP A 174 -8.60 10.41 -16.41
CA ASP A 174 -8.34 11.81 -16.71
C ASP A 174 -9.28 12.78 -15.96
N GLU A 175 -10.52 12.33 -15.67
CA GLU A 175 -11.51 13.10 -14.92
C GLU A 175 -11.77 12.57 -13.50
N ALA A 176 -11.07 11.50 -13.10
CA ALA A 176 -11.38 10.81 -11.85
C ALA A 176 -10.82 11.51 -10.62
N PHE A 177 -9.82 12.39 -10.75
CA PHE A 177 -9.11 12.98 -9.64
C PHE A 177 -9.02 14.50 -9.75
N VAL A 178 -9.10 15.18 -8.60
CA VAL A 178 -8.93 16.63 -8.51
C VAL A 178 -8.20 16.97 -7.21
N ILE A 179 -7.38 18.01 -7.24
CA ILE A 179 -6.80 18.59 -6.02
C ILE A 179 -7.92 19.32 -5.27
N LYS A 180 -8.06 19.04 -3.97
CA LYS A 180 -9.03 19.69 -3.10
C LYS A 180 -8.81 21.20 -3.05
N ALA A 181 -9.90 21.98 -2.92
CA ALA A 181 -9.85 23.44 -3.07
C ALA A 181 -8.92 24.14 -2.06
N GLU A 182 -8.82 23.58 -0.85
CA GLU A 182 -7.96 24.10 0.21
C GLU A 182 -6.45 23.95 -0.06
N TYR A 183 -6.08 23.20 -1.10
CA TYR A 183 -4.68 22.99 -1.53
C TYR A 183 -4.35 23.61 -2.91
N LYS A 184 -5.28 24.35 -3.47
CA LYS A 184 -5.10 25.12 -4.71
C LYS A 184 -4.63 26.54 -4.40
#